data_32c9b070453d155d0fe0102de228792c
#
_entry.id   32c9b070453d155d0fe0102de228792c
#
_cell.length_a   1.000
_cell.length_b   1.000
_cell.length_c   1.000
_cell.angle_alpha   90.00
_cell.angle_beta   90.00
_cell.angle_gamma   90.00
#
_symmetry.space_group_name_H-M   'P 1'
#
loop_
_entity.id
_entity.type
_entity.pdbx_description
1 polymer ?
#
loop_
_entity_poly.entity_id
_entity_poly.type
_entity_poly.pdbx_seq_one_letter_code
_entity_poly.pdbx_strand_id
1 'polypeptide(L)'
;VIFLFYASLTGPTRTSVSDNEVTSDSGARCPNSSYPWTRMRSRLGTKLRLAVIADLDTDSRLKEGVDKWTSFLKTGSLELGRDMKRVTVTWDEEEVKLDSNLAAGGRGMELSELSVFNGRLLSLDDRTGVVYSVTGDKVVPWVILADGAGTSSKGFKGEWSTVKGDKLIVGGLGKEWTTQTGEIVNHDPMWVKEVSCDGGVRHLDWRGHYEAVRASVGISWPGYMIHEAV
;
A
#
# COMPACT_ATOMS: atom_id res chain seq x y z
N VAL A 1 -7.02 2.78 -12.13
CA VAL A 1 -7.61 3.07 -10.80
C VAL A 1 -6.74 4.13 -10.14
N ILE A 2 -7.32 5.18 -9.60
CA ILE A 2 -6.59 6.25 -8.91
C ILE A 2 -6.88 6.12 -7.43
N PHE A 3 -5.85 5.81 -6.64
CA PHE A 3 -5.94 5.77 -5.19
C PHE A 3 -5.53 7.12 -4.60
N LEU A 4 -6.36 7.70 -3.74
CA LEU A 4 -6.11 8.97 -3.06
C LEU A 4 -5.53 8.70 -1.69
N PHE A 5 -4.23 9.04 -1.49
CA PHE A 5 -3.57 8.89 -0.21
C PHE A 5 -2.81 10.16 0.19
N TYR A 6 -2.69 10.32 1.49
CA TYR A 6 -2.06 11.44 2.12
C TYR A 6 -0.66 11.07 2.64
N ALA A 7 0.38 11.72 2.14
CA ALA A 7 1.75 11.58 2.63
C ALA A 7 2.34 12.91 3.07
N SER A 8 2.96 12.96 4.24
CA SER A 8 3.77 14.09 4.70
C SER A 8 5.25 13.83 4.38
N LEU A 9 5.82 14.65 3.51
CA LEU A 9 7.26 14.67 3.28
C LEU A 9 7.89 15.75 4.17
N THR A 10 8.40 15.39 5.34
CA THR A 10 9.38 16.20 6.06
C THR A 10 10.77 15.76 5.60
N GLY A 11 11.58 16.71 5.12
CA GLY A 11 12.96 16.46 4.71
C GLY A 11 13.82 15.91 5.86
N PRO A 12 14.97 15.24 5.54
CA PRO A 12 15.75 14.54 6.53
C PRO A 12 16.45 15.52 7.47
N THR A 13 16.10 15.49 8.76
CA THR A 13 17.02 15.92 9.80
C THR A 13 18.14 14.90 9.90
N ARG A 14 19.36 15.33 9.55
CA ARG A 14 20.57 14.54 9.77
C ARG A 14 20.70 14.23 11.26
N THR A 15 20.51 12.97 11.62
CA THR A 15 21.02 12.41 12.87
C THR A 15 22.18 11.49 12.53
N SER A 16 23.33 11.79 13.16
CA SER A 16 24.56 11.01 13.10
C SER A 16 24.30 9.56 13.54
N VAL A 17 24.66 8.60 12.66
CA VAL A 17 24.70 7.18 12.99
C VAL A 17 25.90 6.94 13.88
N SER A 18 25.68 6.50 15.11
CA SER A 18 26.67 5.83 15.93
C SER A 18 26.44 4.32 15.81
N ASP A 19 27.45 3.62 15.34
CA ASP A 19 27.49 2.16 15.34
C ASP A 19 27.40 1.65 16.79
N ASN A 20 26.33 0.90 17.09
CA ASN A 20 26.25 0.10 18.30
C ASN A 20 25.57 -1.22 18.01
N GLU A 21 26.20 -2.25 18.57
CA GLU A 21 25.93 -3.67 18.47
C GLU A 21 24.45 -4.06 18.60
N VAL A 22 24.08 -5.05 17.78
CA VAL A 22 22.82 -5.77 17.84
C VAL A 22 22.81 -6.66 19.08
N THR A 23 22.10 -6.25 20.12
CA THR A 23 21.63 -7.18 21.16
C THR A 23 20.18 -7.50 20.94
N SER A 24 19.88 -8.79 20.85
CA SER A 24 18.55 -9.37 20.74
C SER A 24 17.69 -9.06 21.97
N ASP A 25 16.39 -8.88 21.68
CA ASP A 25 15.24 -8.91 22.58
C ASP A 25 14.91 -7.63 23.34
N SER A 26 14.01 -6.89 22.72
CA SER A 26 12.94 -6.14 23.41
C SER A 26 11.90 -5.77 22.37
N GLY A 27 10.61 -5.92 22.68
CA GLY A 27 9.51 -5.48 21.81
C GLY A 27 9.61 -3.97 21.50
N ALA A 28 10.51 -3.64 20.58
CA ALA A 28 10.78 -2.27 20.18
C ALA A 28 9.52 -1.68 19.58
N ARG A 29 8.89 -0.73 20.27
CA ARG A 29 7.83 0.08 19.69
C ARG A 29 8.39 0.78 18.45
N CYS A 30 7.65 0.71 17.36
CA CYS A 30 8.00 1.44 16.14
C CYS A 30 8.10 2.94 16.47
N PRO A 31 9.25 3.59 16.29
CA PRO A 31 9.48 4.96 16.76
C PRO A 31 8.55 6.00 16.10
N ASN A 32 7.94 5.68 14.96
CA ASN A 32 7.04 6.56 14.20
C ASN A 32 5.75 5.83 13.78
N SER A 33 5.10 5.12 14.71
CA SER A 33 3.86 4.41 14.43
C SER A 33 2.62 5.33 14.33
N SER A 34 2.75 6.60 14.72
CA SER A 34 1.66 7.56 14.58
C SER A 34 1.59 8.06 13.12
N TYR A 35 0.40 8.05 12.56
CA TYR A 35 0.10 8.67 11.27
C TYR A 35 0.34 10.19 11.41
N PRO A 36 1.37 10.76 10.80
CA PRO A 36 1.63 12.19 10.94
C PRO A 36 0.64 12.94 10.06
N TRP A 37 -0.45 13.39 10.66
CA TRP A 37 -1.32 14.39 10.04
C TRP A 37 -0.53 15.68 9.89
N THR A 38 0.06 15.93 8.75
CA THR A 38 0.63 17.25 8.50
C THR A 38 -0.48 18.20 8.08
N ARG A 39 -1.18 18.68 9.10
CA ARG A 39 -2.14 19.76 8.95
C ARG A 39 -1.39 21.07 8.84
N MET A 40 -1.30 21.61 7.65
CA MET A 40 -0.82 22.97 7.45
C MET A 40 -1.98 23.95 7.67
N ARG A 41 -1.75 25.00 8.48
CA ARG A 41 -2.73 26.08 8.60
C ARG A 41 -2.73 26.89 7.31
N SER A 42 -3.86 26.98 6.64
CA SER A 42 -4.10 27.87 5.51
C SER A 42 -5.00 29.04 5.96
N ARG A 43 -4.87 30.20 5.31
CA ARG A 43 -5.81 31.32 5.49
C ARG A 43 -7.23 30.93 5.08
N LEU A 44 -7.38 29.99 4.18
CA LEU A 44 -8.66 29.53 3.63
C LEU A 44 -9.26 28.33 4.38
N GLY A 45 -8.49 27.66 5.26
CA GLY A 45 -8.97 26.49 5.98
C GLY A 45 -7.84 25.53 6.38
N THR A 46 -8.04 24.26 6.10
CA THR A 46 -7.05 23.18 6.32
C THR A 46 -6.42 22.78 4.99
N LYS A 47 -5.10 22.82 4.90
CA LYS A 47 -4.34 22.34 3.74
C LYS A 47 -3.63 21.05 4.10
N LEU A 48 -3.77 20.04 3.26
CA LEU A 48 -3.18 18.71 3.40
C LEU A 48 -2.26 18.44 2.21
N ARG A 49 -1.17 17.73 2.42
CA ARG A 49 -0.37 17.21 1.32
C ARG A 49 -1.11 15.99 0.74
N LEU A 50 -1.08 15.85 -0.58
CA LEU A 50 -1.76 14.81 -1.34
C LEU A 50 -0.75 14.07 -2.21
N ALA A 51 -0.90 12.76 -2.33
CA ALA A 51 -0.19 11.94 -3.30
C ALA A 51 -1.12 10.89 -3.89
N VAL A 52 -0.91 10.54 -5.15
CA VAL A 52 -1.58 9.45 -5.84
C VAL A 52 -0.54 8.62 -6.56
N ILE A 53 -0.79 7.32 -6.64
CA ILE A 53 0.05 6.38 -7.38
C ILE A 53 -0.76 5.70 -8.46
N ALA A 54 -0.11 5.33 -9.56
CA ALA A 54 -0.76 4.67 -10.69
C ALA A 54 -0.54 3.17 -10.65
N ASP A 55 -1.63 2.41 -10.81
CA ASP A 55 -1.58 1.06 -11.32
C ASP A 55 -1.79 1.11 -12.83
N LEU A 56 -0.79 0.70 -13.59
CA LEU A 56 -0.82 0.71 -15.06
C LEU A 56 -1.15 -0.66 -15.64
N ASP A 57 -1.41 -1.65 -14.79
CA ASP A 57 -1.65 -3.02 -15.23
C ASP A 57 -0.54 -3.52 -16.19
N THR A 58 -0.92 -4.09 -17.32
CA THR A 58 0.01 -4.57 -18.34
C THR A 58 0.85 -3.46 -19.00
N ASP A 59 0.40 -2.22 -18.95
CA ASP A 59 1.12 -1.06 -19.50
C ASP A 59 2.27 -0.59 -18.61
N SER A 60 2.44 -1.18 -17.42
CA SER A 60 3.59 -0.95 -16.54
C SER A 60 4.90 -1.39 -17.18
N ARG A 61 4.89 -2.37 -18.09
CA ARG A 61 6.09 -2.88 -18.75
C ARG A 61 6.62 -1.89 -19.80
N LEU A 62 7.89 -1.50 -19.65
CA LEU A 62 8.56 -0.68 -20.66
C LEU A 62 8.78 -1.50 -21.94
N LYS A 63 8.44 -0.93 -23.11
CA LYS A 63 8.42 -1.64 -24.40
C LYS A 63 9.80 -1.91 -25.00
N GLU A 64 10.84 -1.25 -24.52
CA GLU A 64 12.18 -1.32 -25.11
C GLU A 64 13.11 -2.23 -24.28
N GLY A 65 13.33 -3.46 -24.77
CA GLY A 65 14.54 -4.31 -24.60
C GLY A 65 15.04 -4.66 -23.20
N VAL A 66 14.52 -4.06 -22.14
CA VAL A 66 14.96 -4.30 -20.77
C VAL A 66 13.76 -4.78 -19.94
N ASP A 67 13.94 -5.85 -19.18
CA ASP A 67 12.94 -6.30 -18.21
C ASP A 67 12.84 -5.25 -17.09
N LYS A 68 11.98 -4.27 -17.30
CA LYS A 68 11.76 -3.14 -16.42
C LYS A 68 10.30 -2.72 -16.45
N TRP A 69 9.76 -2.45 -15.27
CA TRP A 69 8.39 -2.04 -15.06
C TRP A 69 8.35 -0.68 -14.39
N THR A 70 7.31 0.08 -14.65
CA THR A 70 7.19 1.48 -14.21
C THR A 70 5.81 1.77 -13.63
N SER A 71 5.77 2.72 -12.73
CA SER A 71 4.58 3.38 -12.23
C SER A 71 4.84 4.88 -12.12
N PHE A 72 3.81 5.67 -11.81
CA PHE A 72 3.92 7.11 -11.63
C PHE A 72 3.33 7.55 -10.30
N LEU A 73 4.08 8.41 -9.61
CA LEU A 73 3.64 9.10 -8.40
C LEU A 73 3.37 10.57 -8.75
N LYS A 74 2.17 11.06 -8.45
CA LYS A 74 1.81 12.46 -8.56
C LYS A 74 1.51 13.03 -7.19
N THR A 75 2.12 14.17 -6.88
CA THR A 75 1.88 14.87 -5.62
C THR A 75 1.11 16.16 -5.82
N GLY A 76 0.56 16.68 -4.73
CA GLY A 76 -0.23 17.91 -4.76
C GLY A 76 -0.64 18.35 -3.36
N SER A 77 -1.66 19.18 -3.30
CA SER A 77 -2.27 19.61 -2.06
C SER A 77 -3.79 19.62 -2.17
N LEU A 78 -4.43 19.27 -1.08
CA LEU A 78 -5.87 19.35 -0.89
C LEU A 78 -6.16 20.43 0.15
N GLU A 79 -6.98 21.41 -0.21
CA GLU A 79 -7.40 22.49 0.68
C GLU A 79 -8.89 22.37 0.98
N LEU A 80 -9.21 22.25 2.27
CA LEU A 80 -10.58 22.24 2.78
C LEU A 80 -10.95 23.65 3.22
N GLY A 81 -12.04 24.19 2.68
CA GLY A 81 -12.60 25.45 3.13
C GLY A 81 -12.99 25.42 4.61
N ARG A 82 -13.07 26.60 5.27
CA ARG A 82 -13.45 26.70 6.69
C ARG A 82 -14.84 26.13 6.98
N ASP A 83 -15.72 26.17 6.00
CA ASP A 83 -17.08 25.63 6.06
C ASP A 83 -17.13 24.09 5.86
N MET A 84 -15.98 23.44 5.61
CA MET A 84 -15.83 22.02 5.30
C MET A 84 -16.67 21.54 4.10
N LYS A 85 -17.18 22.46 3.27
CA LYS A 85 -18.03 22.15 2.11
C LYS A 85 -17.32 22.29 0.77
N ARG A 86 -16.20 23.01 0.75
CA ARG A 86 -15.42 23.21 -0.47
C ARG A 86 -14.07 22.52 -0.34
N VAL A 87 -13.72 21.79 -1.40
CA VAL A 87 -12.44 21.13 -1.55
C VAL A 87 -11.78 21.66 -2.82
N THR A 88 -10.53 22.07 -2.71
CA THR A 88 -9.69 22.44 -3.86
C THR A 88 -8.46 21.53 -3.88
N VAL A 89 -8.22 20.89 -5.02
CA VAL A 89 -7.02 20.09 -5.26
C VAL A 89 -6.13 20.87 -6.22
N THR A 90 -4.85 20.99 -5.86
CA THR A 90 -3.82 21.58 -6.70
C THR A 90 -2.70 20.59 -6.85
N TRP A 91 -2.43 20.15 -8.07
CA TRP A 91 -1.33 19.22 -8.39
C TRP A 91 -0.03 19.96 -8.57
N ASP A 92 1.07 19.34 -8.16
CA ASP A 92 2.42 19.80 -8.49
C ASP A 92 2.65 19.64 -10.01
N GLU A 93 3.55 20.41 -10.60
CA GLU A 93 3.76 20.39 -12.06
C GLU A 93 4.36 19.05 -12.53
N GLU A 94 5.33 18.54 -11.77
CA GLU A 94 6.03 17.32 -12.11
C GLU A 94 5.32 16.07 -11.59
N GLU A 95 5.48 14.97 -12.31
CA GLU A 95 5.19 13.62 -11.83
C GLU A 95 6.49 12.84 -11.70
N VAL A 96 6.53 11.90 -10.77
CA VAL A 96 7.71 11.09 -10.50
C VAL A 96 7.51 9.71 -11.13
N LYS A 97 8.41 9.35 -12.03
CA LYS A 97 8.49 8.01 -12.60
C LYS A 97 9.22 7.09 -11.63
N LEU A 98 8.61 5.94 -11.31
CA LEU A 98 9.14 4.92 -10.41
C LEU A 98 9.37 3.65 -11.21
N ASP A 99 10.59 3.10 -11.16
CA ASP A 99 10.96 1.93 -11.94
C ASP A 99 11.48 0.79 -11.06
N SER A 100 11.17 -0.46 -11.44
CA SER A 100 11.72 -1.68 -10.83
C SER A 100 11.96 -2.76 -11.87
N ASN A 101 12.92 -3.67 -11.57
CA ASN A 101 13.18 -4.87 -12.35
C ASN A 101 12.51 -6.12 -11.73
N LEU A 102 11.80 -5.98 -10.62
CA LEU A 102 11.09 -7.09 -9.99
C LEU A 102 9.76 -7.34 -10.69
N ALA A 103 9.50 -8.59 -11.02
CA ALA A 103 8.29 -9.01 -11.69
C ALA A 103 7.89 -10.43 -11.32
N ALA A 104 6.62 -10.74 -11.42
CA ALA A 104 6.04 -12.08 -11.33
C ALA A 104 5.22 -12.37 -12.58
N GLY A 105 5.57 -13.43 -13.30
CA GLY A 105 4.90 -13.79 -14.56
C GLY A 105 4.98 -12.71 -15.64
N GLY A 106 6.09 -11.93 -15.67
CA GLY A 106 6.30 -10.85 -16.62
C GLY A 106 5.53 -9.56 -16.32
N ARG A 107 4.97 -9.40 -15.12
CA ARG A 107 4.24 -8.22 -14.62
C ARG A 107 4.85 -7.75 -13.30
N GLY A 108 4.82 -6.44 -13.05
CA GLY A 108 5.31 -5.80 -11.83
C GLY A 108 5.04 -4.31 -11.84
N MET A 109 5.32 -3.62 -10.74
CA MET A 109 5.03 -2.20 -10.54
C MET A 109 3.55 -1.82 -10.76
N GLU A 110 2.65 -2.77 -10.50
CA GLU A 110 1.22 -2.54 -10.43
C GLU A 110 0.89 -2.10 -9.00
N LEU A 111 1.10 -0.79 -8.76
CA LEU A 111 1.11 -0.22 -7.42
C LEU A 111 -0.31 0.19 -7.01
N SER A 112 -0.87 -0.52 -6.06
CA SER A 112 -2.29 -0.43 -5.69
C SER A 112 -2.58 0.46 -4.48
N GLU A 113 -1.57 0.89 -3.71
CA GLU A 113 -1.82 1.59 -2.45
C GLU A 113 -0.66 2.53 -2.08
N LEU A 114 -0.95 3.56 -1.30
CA LEU A 114 0.05 4.42 -0.66
C LEU A 114 -0.24 4.54 0.84
N SER A 115 0.72 4.17 1.68
CA SER A 115 0.63 4.32 3.12
C SER A 115 1.87 4.96 3.71
N VAL A 116 1.71 5.72 4.79
CA VAL A 116 2.85 6.18 5.60
C VAL A 116 2.93 5.31 6.84
N PHE A 117 4.00 4.56 6.96
CA PHE A 117 4.25 3.70 8.10
C PHE A 117 5.70 3.78 8.55
N ASN A 118 5.92 3.97 9.83
CA ASN A 118 7.25 4.10 10.45
C ASN A 118 8.17 5.09 9.71
N GLY A 119 7.63 6.27 9.33
CA GLY A 119 8.35 7.32 8.61
C GLY A 119 8.69 7.02 7.16
N ARG A 120 8.16 5.95 6.58
CA ARG A 120 8.33 5.56 5.17
C ARG A 120 7.03 5.78 4.41
N LEU A 121 7.13 6.25 3.18
CA LEU A 121 6.04 6.16 2.21
C LEU A 121 6.13 4.78 1.55
N LEU A 122 5.09 3.98 1.72
CA LEU A 122 5.02 2.60 1.23
C LEU A 122 4.00 2.47 0.12
N SER A 123 4.27 1.60 -0.83
CA SER A 123 3.34 1.19 -1.89
C SER A 123 3.37 -0.31 -2.09
N LEU A 124 2.22 -0.89 -2.43
CA LEU A 124 2.05 -2.33 -2.64
C LEU A 124 2.10 -2.64 -4.13
N ASP A 125 2.85 -3.66 -4.52
CA ASP A 125 2.78 -4.23 -5.86
C ASP A 125 1.90 -5.49 -5.82
N ASP A 126 0.73 -5.42 -6.41
CA ASP A 126 -0.29 -6.47 -6.38
C ASP A 126 0.08 -7.72 -7.18
N ARG A 127 1.13 -7.64 -8.00
CA ARG A 127 1.63 -8.77 -8.81
C ARG A 127 2.72 -9.55 -8.12
N THR A 128 3.65 -8.87 -7.51
CA THR A 128 4.83 -9.48 -6.89
C THR A 128 4.66 -9.71 -5.40
N GLY A 129 3.70 -9.02 -4.77
CA GLY A 129 3.56 -8.97 -3.31
C GLY A 129 4.63 -8.13 -2.62
N VAL A 130 5.41 -7.37 -3.38
CA VAL A 130 6.45 -6.49 -2.83
C VAL A 130 5.81 -5.24 -2.23
N VAL A 131 6.18 -4.94 -1.00
CA VAL A 131 5.94 -3.63 -0.39
C VAL A 131 7.18 -2.78 -0.64
N TYR A 132 7.05 -1.74 -1.43
CA TYR A 132 8.13 -0.82 -1.72
C TYR A 132 8.14 0.36 -0.75
N SER A 133 9.34 0.76 -0.32
CA SER A 133 9.58 2.07 0.27
C SER A 133 9.91 3.07 -0.85
N VAL A 134 9.09 4.11 -0.97
CA VAL A 134 9.25 5.17 -1.98
C VAL A 134 10.07 6.30 -1.40
N THR A 135 11.17 6.68 -2.07
CA THR A 135 12.04 7.80 -1.65
C THR A 135 12.50 8.58 -2.88
N GLY A 136 11.95 9.78 -3.05
CA GLY A 136 12.18 10.59 -4.26
C GLY A 136 11.67 9.83 -5.49
N ASP A 137 12.55 9.58 -6.44
CA ASP A 137 12.30 8.86 -7.70
C ASP A 137 12.63 7.36 -7.64
N LYS A 138 12.86 6.83 -6.43
CA LYS A 138 13.29 5.44 -6.22
C LYS A 138 12.29 4.65 -5.43
N VAL A 139 12.15 3.38 -5.80
CA VAL A 139 11.46 2.36 -5.02
C VAL A 139 12.47 1.33 -4.54
N VAL A 140 12.42 1.04 -3.24
CA VAL A 140 13.29 0.05 -2.61
C VAL A 140 12.41 -1.05 -2.02
N PRO A 141 12.58 -2.32 -2.41
CA PRO A 141 11.84 -3.43 -1.79
C PRO A 141 12.10 -3.45 -0.29
N TRP A 142 11.03 -3.45 0.50
CA TRP A 142 11.13 -3.52 1.96
C TRP A 142 10.73 -4.89 2.49
N VAL A 143 9.56 -5.39 2.09
CA VAL A 143 9.03 -6.69 2.49
C VAL A 143 8.39 -7.34 1.27
N ILE A 144 8.46 -8.67 1.20
CA ILE A 144 7.70 -9.47 0.22
C ILE A 144 6.62 -10.22 0.99
N LEU A 145 5.37 -10.04 0.60
CA LEU A 145 4.22 -10.71 1.17
C LEU A 145 3.85 -11.91 0.31
N ALA A 146 3.91 -13.10 0.89
CA ALA A 146 3.44 -14.31 0.24
C ALA A 146 1.92 -14.45 0.35
N ASP A 147 1.27 -15.05 -0.66
CA ASP A 147 -0.18 -15.26 -0.68
C ASP A 147 -0.65 -16.23 0.41
N GLY A 148 -1.94 -16.22 0.72
CA GLY A 148 -2.59 -17.10 1.70
C GLY A 148 -1.94 -17.06 3.08
N ALA A 149 -1.69 -18.22 3.65
CA ALA A 149 -1.05 -18.40 4.96
C ALA A 149 0.46 -18.07 4.97
N GLY A 150 1.02 -17.54 3.86
CA GLY A 150 2.45 -17.25 3.76
C GLY A 150 3.30 -18.41 3.26
N THR A 151 2.69 -19.50 2.83
CA THR A 151 3.36 -20.71 2.30
C THR A 151 3.25 -20.83 0.77
N SER A 152 2.57 -19.90 0.12
CA SER A 152 2.44 -19.85 -1.34
C SER A 152 3.70 -19.28 -1.98
N SER A 153 4.10 -19.82 -3.14
CA SER A 153 5.15 -19.21 -3.99
C SER A 153 4.65 -17.99 -4.76
N LYS A 154 3.35 -17.74 -4.75
CA LYS A 154 2.72 -16.56 -5.36
C LYS A 154 2.83 -15.36 -4.42
N GLY A 155 3.12 -14.18 -4.98
CA GLY A 155 3.03 -12.91 -4.25
C GLY A 155 1.59 -12.60 -3.83
N PHE A 156 1.44 -11.98 -2.67
CA PHE A 156 0.14 -11.54 -2.16
C PHE A 156 -0.41 -10.41 -3.02
N LYS A 157 -1.64 -10.58 -3.50
CA LYS A 157 -2.35 -9.53 -4.22
C LYS A 157 -2.96 -8.54 -3.22
N GLY A 158 -2.11 -7.60 -2.77
CA GLY A 158 -2.50 -6.56 -1.83
C GLY A 158 -3.19 -5.41 -2.53
N GLU A 159 -4.40 -5.04 -2.09
CA GLU A 159 -5.22 -3.99 -2.68
C GLU A 159 -5.37 -2.78 -1.76
N TRP A 160 -5.26 -2.98 -0.45
CA TRP A 160 -5.42 -1.94 0.53
C TRP A 160 -4.46 -2.10 1.70
N SER A 161 -4.18 -0.99 2.37
CA SER A 161 -3.43 -1.02 3.61
C SER A 161 -3.89 0.06 4.59
N THR A 162 -3.67 -0.18 5.87
CA THR A 162 -3.92 0.80 6.92
C THR A 162 -2.96 0.60 8.08
N VAL A 163 -2.77 1.63 8.89
CA VAL A 163 -1.94 1.56 10.09
C VAL A 163 -2.82 1.44 11.32
N LYS A 164 -2.64 0.38 12.08
CA LYS A 164 -3.33 0.16 13.37
C LYS A 164 -2.29 -0.03 14.48
N GLY A 165 -2.23 0.95 15.38
CA GLY A 165 -1.21 0.95 16.43
C GLY A 165 0.20 1.04 15.83
N ASP A 166 1.01 0.03 16.11
CA ASP A 166 2.40 -0.09 15.63
C ASP A 166 2.54 -1.09 14.45
N LYS A 167 1.45 -1.43 13.78
CA LYS A 167 1.40 -2.40 12.69
C LYS A 167 0.86 -1.78 11.41
N LEU A 168 1.44 -2.18 10.28
CA LEU A 168 0.83 -2.02 8.98
C LEU A 168 -0.05 -3.24 8.70
N ILE A 169 -1.32 -3.01 8.42
CA ILE A 169 -2.27 -4.05 8.05
C ILE A 169 -2.45 -3.97 6.53
N VAL A 170 -2.26 -5.07 5.84
CA VAL A 170 -2.37 -5.15 4.37
C VAL A 170 -3.38 -6.23 4.02
N GLY A 171 -4.38 -5.88 3.26
CA GLY A 171 -5.40 -6.80 2.79
C GLY A 171 -5.44 -6.92 1.27
N GLY A 172 -5.99 -8.02 0.80
CA GLY A 172 -6.20 -8.28 -0.61
C GLY A 172 -7.66 -8.07 -1.02
N LEU A 173 -8.06 -8.69 -2.13
CA LEU A 173 -9.40 -8.57 -2.72
C LEU A 173 -10.54 -8.93 -1.76
N GLY A 174 -10.31 -9.80 -0.76
CA GLY A 174 -11.32 -10.24 0.19
C GLY A 174 -12.40 -11.14 -0.40
N LYS A 175 -12.11 -11.82 -1.49
CA LYS A 175 -13.02 -12.80 -2.13
C LYS A 175 -12.27 -14.08 -2.47
N GLU A 176 -13.04 -15.11 -2.81
CA GLU A 176 -12.54 -16.40 -3.28
C GLU A 176 -11.76 -16.24 -4.59
N TRP A 177 -10.64 -16.95 -4.74
CA TRP A 177 -9.95 -17.10 -6.01
C TRP A 177 -10.66 -18.18 -6.82
N THR A 178 -11.07 -17.86 -8.04
CA THR A 178 -11.88 -18.76 -8.87
C THR A 178 -11.23 -19.06 -10.21
N THR A 179 -11.64 -20.19 -10.81
CA THR A 179 -11.39 -20.49 -12.22
C THR A 179 -12.18 -19.52 -13.11
N GLN A 180 -11.93 -19.56 -14.41
CA GLN A 180 -12.72 -18.82 -15.40
C GLN A 180 -14.18 -19.29 -15.46
N THR A 181 -14.46 -20.52 -15.04
CA THR A 181 -15.80 -21.11 -14.97
C THR A 181 -16.50 -20.85 -13.63
N GLY A 182 -15.84 -20.15 -12.69
CA GLY A 182 -16.43 -19.75 -11.42
C GLY A 182 -16.27 -20.76 -10.27
N GLU A 183 -15.49 -21.82 -10.46
CA GLU A 183 -15.19 -22.78 -9.39
C GLU A 183 -14.15 -22.23 -8.41
N ILE A 184 -14.36 -22.42 -7.11
CA ILE A 184 -13.42 -21.97 -6.09
C ILE A 184 -12.11 -22.78 -6.18
N VAL A 185 -11.00 -22.08 -6.37
CA VAL A 185 -9.65 -22.64 -6.33
C VAL A 185 -9.09 -22.61 -4.91
N ASN A 186 -9.15 -21.45 -4.25
CA ASN A 186 -8.71 -21.24 -2.87
C ASN A 186 -9.32 -19.96 -2.26
N HIS A 187 -8.98 -19.70 -1.00
CA HIS A 187 -9.39 -18.51 -0.24
C HIS A 187 -8.18 -17.61 0.10
N ASP A 188 -7.07 -17.76 -0.59
CA ASP A 188 -5.83 -17.03 -0.31
C ASP A 188 -6.02 -15.48 -0.34
N PRO A 189 -6.83 -14.89 -1.27
CA PRO A 189 -7.07 -13.44 -1.26
C PRO A 189 -7.92 -12.94 -0.07
N MET A 190 -8.42 -13.84 0.78
CA MET A 190 -9.15 -13.49 2.00
C MET A 190 -8.26 -13.47 3.25
N TRP A 191 -6.95 -13.64 3.08
CA TRP A 191 -5.96 -13.43 4.14
C TRP A 191 -5.60 -11.97 4.25
N VAL A 192 -5.18 -11.57 5.46
CA VAL A 192 -4.64 -10.24 5.76
C VAL A 192 -3.24 -10.40 6.33
N LYS A 193 -2.35 -9.47 6.03
CA LYS A 193 -0.98 -9.45 6.51
C LYS A 193 -0.83 -8.36 7.56
N GLU A 194 -0.30 -8.71 8.71
CA GLU A 194 0.11 -7.75 9.73
C GLU A 194 1.64 -7.64 9.68
N VAL A 195 2.14 -6.45 9.37
CA VAL A 195 3.58 -6.19 9.19
C VAL A 195 4.08 -5.29 10.31
N SER A 196 5.10 -5.73 11.02
CA SER A 196 5.78 -4.94 12.05
C SER A 196 6.83 -4.00 11.44
N CYS A 197 7.31 -3.02 12.22
CA CYS A 197 8.23 -2.00 11.71
C CYS A 197 9.63 -2.54 11.33
N ASP A 198 10.00 -3.70 11.83
CA ASP A 198 11.20 -4.45 11.46
C ASP A 198 11.00 -5.33 10.21
N GLY A 199 9.79 -5.38 9.66
CA GLY A 199 9.45 -6.19 8.48
C GLY A 199 8.96 -7.60 8.82
N GLY A 200 8.79 -7.95 10.09
CA GLY A 200 8.17 -9.22 10.49
C GLY A 200 6.71 -9.29 10.00
N VAL A 201 6.32 -10.43 9.41
CA VAL A 201 4.99 -10.63 8.82
C VAL A 201 4.23 -11.71 9.57
N ARG A 202 2.99 -11.40 9.92
CA ARG A 202 2.02 -12.35 10.46
C ARG A 202 0.83 -12.48 9.51
N HIS A 203 0.40 -13.70 9.23
CA HIS A 203 -0.69 -14.02 8.32
C HIS A 203 -1.96 -14.29 9.12
N LEU A 204 -3.06 -13.62 8.77
CA LEU A 204 -4.33 -13.67 9.49
C LEU A 204 -5.42 -14.16 8.52
N ASP A 205 -6.11 -15.24 8.85
CA ASP A 205 -7.29 -15.69 8.09
C ASP A 205 -8.48 -14.76 8.41
N TRP A 206 -8.86 -13.97 7.42
CA TRP A 206 -9.99 -13.04 7.51
C TRP A 206 -11.22 -13.50 6.74
N ARG A 207 -11.26 -14.74 6.28
CA ARG A 207 -12.38 -15.26 5.51
C ARG A 207 -13.73 -14.95 6.18
N GLY A 208 -13.89 -15.34 7.45
CA GLY A 208 -15.12 -15.08 8.18
C GLY A 208 -15.49 -13.61 8.31
N HIS A 209 -14.50 -12.70 8.38
CA HIS A 209 -14.73 -11.25 8.41
C HIS A 209 -15.25 -10.73 7.08
N TYR A 210 -14.61 -11.10 5.96
CA TYR A 210 -15.04 -10.71 4.62
C TYR A 210 -16.42 -11.28 4.26
N GLU A 211 -16.67 -12.54 4.64
CA GLU A 211 -18.00 -13.16 4.46
C GLU A 211 -19.07 -12.44 5.27
N ALA A 212 -18.79 -12.04 6.51
CA ALA A 212 -19.72 -11.28 7.35
C ALA A 212 -20.02 -9.90 6.77
N VAL A 213 -18.98 -9.20 6.25
CA VAL A 213 -19.16 -7.88 5.62
C VAL A 213 -20.06 -7.98 4.40
N ARG A 214 -19.81 -8.92 3.46
CA ARG A 214 -20.66 -9.07 2.28
C ARG A 214 -22.07 -9.54 2.62
N ALA A 215 -22.20 -10.43 3.62
CA ALA A 215 -23.51 -10.90 4.08
C ALA A 215 -24.35 -9.77 4.69
N SER A 216 -23.74 -8.78 5.33
CA SER A 216 -24.45 -7.63 5.93
C SER A 216 -25.22 -6.79 4.92
N VAL A 217 -24.83 -6.85 3.65
CA VAL A 217 -25.52 -6.18 2.52
C VAL A 217 -26.26 -7.19 1.61
N GLY A 218 -26.53 -8.42 2.11
CA GLY A 218 -27.31 -9.42 1.41
C GLY A 218 -26.57 -10.15 0.29
N ILE A 219 -25.24 -10.08 0.23
CA ILE A 219 -24.45 -10.78 -0.78
C ILE A 219 -23.96 -12.10 -0.20
N SER A 220 -24.27 -13.19 -0.90
CA SER A 220 -23.78 -14.54 -0.61
C SER A 220 -23.15 -15.15 -1.87
N TRP A 221 -22.32 -16.17 -1.67
CA TRP A 221 -21.76 -16.92 -2.80
C TRP A 221 -22.85 -17.40 -3.77
N PRO A 222 -22.66 -17.28 -5.12
CA PRO A 222 -21.44 -16.87 -5.83
C PRO A 222 -21.27 -15.34 -5.98
N GLY A 223 -22.12 -14.53 -5.37
CA GLY A 223 -21.90 -13.08 -5.29
C GLY A 223 -20.67 -12.76 -4.46
N TYR A 224 -19.99 -11.65 -4.78
CA TYR A 224 -18.74 -11.24 -4.11
C TYR A 224 -18.68 -9.73 -3.90
N MET A 225 -17.79 -9.31 -3.02
CA MET A 225 -17.32 -7.94 -2.89
C MET A 225 -15.79 -7.92 -3.10
N ILE A 226 -15.30 -6.84 -3.67
CA ILE A 226 -13.88 -6.54 -3.78
C ILE A 226 -13.58 -5.35 -2.86
N HIS A 227 -12.49 -5.44 -2.13
CA HIS A 227 -12.05 -4.44 -1.16
C HIS A 227 -10.80 -3.75 -1.69
N GLU A 228 -10.93 -2.45 -2.01
CA GLU A 228 -9.89 -1.62 -2.60
C GLU A 228 -9.38 -0.55 -1.61
N ALA A 229 -10.10 -0.34 -0.52
CA ALA A 229 -9.76 0.63 0.52
C ALA A 229 -10.39 0.24 1.86
N VAL A 230 -9.83 0.77 2.97
CA VAL A 230 -10.31 0.54 4.33
C VAL A 230 -10.16 1.83 5.19
#